data_c00b113894e919b381717d6ad4d87320
#
_entry.id   c00b113894e919b381717d6ad4d87320
#
_cell.length_a   1.000
_cell.length_b   1.000
_cell.length_c   1.000
_cell.angle_alpha   90.00
_cell.angle_beta   90.00
_cell.angle_gamma   90.00
#
_symmetry.space_group_name_H-M   'P 1'
#
loop_
_entity.id
_entity.type
_entity.pdbx_description
1 polymer ?
#
loop_
_entity_poly.entity_id
_entity_poly.type
_entity_poly.pdbx_seq_one_letter_code
_entity_poly.pdbx_strand_id
1 'polypeptide(L)'
;MKGLSEVIDGIMVDIDVSPNSKKFEITGYNQWRERFEVKIQSIPQKGKANKEIVKYFSNLTHSPVEIVSGHKSQHKTIKIFNITKNDFLDIIK
;
A
#
# COMPACT_ATOMS: atom_id res chain seq x y z
N MET A 1 -14.40 6.47 -3.22
CA MET A 1 -12.99 6.82 -3.51
C MET A 1 -12.41 5.73 -4.40
N LYS A 2 -11.92 6.10 -5.56
CA LYS A 2 -11.23 5.14 -6.40
C LYS A 2 -9.84 4.84 -5.83
N GLY A 3 -9.35 3.64 -6.07
CA GLY A 3 -8.08 3.19 -5.50
C GLY A 3 -8.21 2.63 -4.09
N LEU A 4 -9.39 2.67 -3.50
CA LEU A 4 -9.66 2.09 -2.18
C LEU A 4 -11.07 1.53 -2.19
N SER A 5 -11.19 0.22 -2.03
CA SER A 5 -12.50 -0.45 -2.05
C SER A 5 -12.56 -1.54 -0.99
N GLU A 6 -13.77 -1.78 -0.48
CA GLU A 6 -13.99 -2.86 0.46
C GLU A 6 -14.30 -4.15 -0.28
N VAL A 7 -13.75 -5.24 0.24
CA VAL A 7 -14.04 -6.59 -0.22
C VAL A 7 -14.53 -7.42 0.98
N ILE A 8 -14.94 -8.65 0.75
CA ILE A 8 -15.58 -9.47 1.79
C ILE A 8 -14.75 -9.54 3.08
N ASP A 9 -13.44 -9.70 2.96
CA ASP A 9 -12.57 -9.96 4.11
C ASP A 9 -11.50 -8.87 4.32
N GLY A 10 -11.71 -7.69 3.78
CA GLY A 10 -10.76 -6.59 3.95
C GLY A 10 -10.95 -5.47 2.96
N ILE A 11 -9.84 -4.86 2.55
CA ILE A 11 -9.84 -3.78 1.57
C ILE A 11 -8.78 -4.00 0.50
N MET A 12 -9.03 -3.41 -0.66
CA MET A 12 -8.05 -3.34 -1.75
C MET A 12 -7.58 -1.90 -1.87
N VAL A 13 -6.28 -1.70 -1.95
CA VAL A 13 -5.66 -0.37 -2.03
C VAL A 13 -4.71 -0.32 -3.21
N ASP A 14 -4.94 0.64 -4.09
CA ASP A 14 -4.04 0.90 -5.22
C ASP A 14 -2.99 1.90 -4.77
N ILE A 15 -1.73 1.58 -4.99
CA ILE A 15 -0.61 2.41 -4.56
C ILE A 15 0.35 2.67 -5.71
N ASP A 16 1.00 3.84 -5.66
CA ASP A 16 2.15 4.18 -6.49
C ASP A 16 3.37 4.21 -5.59
N VAL A 17 4.40 3.48 -5.95
CA VAL A 17 5.58 3.29 -5.11
C VAL A 17 6.76 4.07 -5.66
N SER A 18 7.36 4.90 -4.79
CA SER A 18 8.62 5.60 -5.10
C SER A 18 9.73 4.96 -4.28
N PRO A 19 10.66 4.24 -4.93
CA PRO A 19 11.74 3.55 -4.21
C PRO A 19 12.88 4.50 -3.86
N ASN A 20 13.86 3.96 -3.13
CA ASN A 20 15.11 4.64 -2.84
C ASN A 20 14.94 5.92 -2.02
N SER A 21 13.95 5.94 -1.14
CA SER A 21 13.66 7.05 -0.24
C SER A 21 14.35 6.85 1.11
N LYS A 22 14.39 7.90 1.92
CA LYS A 22 15.06 7.82 3.24
C LYS A 22 14.29 6.98 4.24
N LYS A 23 12.98 6.92 4.10
CA LYS A 23 12.12 6.17 5.02
C LYS A 23 10.85 5.74 4.31
N PHE A 24 10.13 4.78 4.91
CA PHE A 24 8.80 4.43 4.45
C PHE A 24 7.83 5.57 4.84
N GLU A 25 7.01 5.98 3.89
CA GLU A 25 6.04 7.04 4.14
C GLU A 25 4.87 6.93 3.16
N ILE A 26 3.65 7.05 3.68
CA ILE A 26 2.46 7.22 2.84
C ILE A 26 2.24 8.72 2.75
N THR A 27 2.51 9.30 1.58
CA THR A 27 2.48 10.76 1.43
C THR A 27 1.08 11.31 1.16
N GLY A 28 0.16 10.48 0.71
CA GLY A 28 -1.22 10.90 0.50
C GLY A 28 -1.86 10.22 -0.68
N TYR A 29 -3.08 10.67 -0.97
CA TYR A 29 -3.86 10.16 -2.09
C TYR A 29 -3.73 11.11 -3.29
N ASN A 30 -3.37 10.55 -4.45
CA ASN A 30 -3.27 11.31 -5.70
C ASN A 30 -4.59 11.16 -6.46
N GLN A 31 -5.38 12.24 -6.52
CA GLN A 31 -6.69 12.22 -7.16
C GLN A 31 -6.62 11.98 -8.67
N TRP A 32 -5.55 12.43 -9.30
CA TRP A 32 -5.38 12.28 -10.75
C TRP A 32 -5.09 10.84 -11.14
N ARG A 33 -4.27 10.15 -10.34
CA ARG A 33 -3.90 8.76 -10.57
C ARG A 33 -4.83 7.79 -9.88
N GLU A 34 -5.64 8.29 -8.94
CA GLU A 34 -6.55 7.50 -8.12
C GLU A 34 -5.80 6.41 -7.34
N ARG A 35 -4.65 6.78 -6.79
CA ARG A 35 -3.76 5.89 -6.06
C ARG A 35 -3.17 6.60 -4.85
N PHE A 36 -2.84 5.82 -3.83
CA PHE A 36 -2.08 6.32 -2.68
C PHE A 36 -0.60 6.32 -3.02
N GLU A 37 0.07 7.40 -2.70
CA GLU A 37 1.51 7.53 -2.96
C GLU A 37 2.31 7.06 -1.77
N VAL A 38 3.25 6.14 -2.00
CA VAL A 38 4.02 5.48 -0.96
C VAL A 38 5.51 5.57 -1.30
N LYS A 39 6.30 6.05 -0.34
CA LYS A 39 7.75 6.06 -0.45
C LYS A 39 8.31 4.86 0.32
N ILE A 40 9.28 4.18 -0.28
CA ILE A 40 9.95 3.04 0.35
C ILE A 40 11.45 3.22 0.30
N GLN A 41 12.16 2.58 1.22
CA GLN A 41 13.63 2.65 1.27
C GLN A 41 14.30 1.74 0.26
N SER A 42 13.73 0.59 0.00
CA SER A 42 14.32 -0.42 -0.87
C SER A 42 14.47 0.07 -2.30
N ILE A 43 15.49 -0.45 -2.97
CA ILE A 43 15.61 -0.33 -4.42
C ILE A 43 14.77 -1.44 -5.06
N PRO A 44 14.33 -1.27 -6.32
CA PRO A 44 13.46 -2.27 -6.96
C PRO A 44 14.27 -3.48 -7.42
N GLN A 45 14.68 -4.33 -6.47
CA GLN A 45 15.45 -5.54 -6.74
C GLN A 45 14.92 -6.73 -5.96
N LYS A 46 14.79 -7.86 -6.64
CA LYS A 46 14.58 -9.19 -6.03
C LYS A 46 13.47 -9.26 -4.98
N GLY A 47 12.39 -8.54 -5.19
CA GLY A 47 11.25 -8.57 -4.29
C GLY A 47 11.43 -7.82 -2.97
N LYS A 48 12.53 -7.10 -2.79
CA LYS A 48 12.75 -6.32 -1.55
C LYS A 48 11.68 -5.25 -1.35
N ALA A 49 11.28 -4.57 -2.42
CA ALA A 49 10.23 -3.55 -2.36
C ALA A 49 8.92 -4.16 -1.88
N ASN A 50 8.54 -5.32 -2.41
CA ASN A 50 7.30 -5.99 -2.03
C ASN A 50 7.33 -6.40 -0.55
N LYS A 51 8.45 -6.92 -0.07
CA LYS A 51 8.62 -7.30 1.33
C LYS A 51 8.49 -6.09 2.26
N GLU A 52 9.08 -4.98 1.88
CA GLU A 52 9.02 -3.74 2.67
C GLU A 52 7.56 -3.23 2.74
N ILE A 53 6.86 -3.22 1.63
CA ILE A 53 5.47 -2.79 1.55
C ILE A 53 4.59 -3.65 2.45
N VAL A 54 4.70 -4.97 2.33
CA VAL A 54 3.91 -5.90 3.15
C VAL A 54 4.21 -5.68 4.63
N LYS A 55 5.48 -5.57 5.00
CA LYS A 55 5.89 -5.39 6.39
C LYS A 55 5.33 -4.11 6.98
N TYR A 56 5.51 -2.98 6.30
CA TYR A 56 5.11 -1.68 6.84
C TYR A 56 3.59 -1.51 6.88
N PHE A 57 2.87 -1.94 5.85
CA PHE A 57 1.41 -1.89 5.88
C PHE A 57 0.84 -2.83 6.93
N SER A 58 1.43 -4.01 7.09
CA SER A 58 1.03 -4.97 8.10
C SER A 58 1.24 -4.40 9.52
N ASN A 59 2.39 -3.79 9.77
CA ASN A 59 2.68 -3.17 11.06
C ASN A 59 1.76 -1.97 11.34
N LEU A 60 1.50 -1.16 10.32
CA LEU A 60 0.69 0.04 10.44
C LEU A 60 -0.77 -0.29 10.75
N THR A 61 -1.31 -1.34 10.13
CA THR A 61 -2.71 -1.71 10.23
C THR A 61 -2.97 -2.83 11.24
N HIS A 62 -1.92 -3.48 11.74
CA HIS A 62 -2.01 -4.67 12.58
C HIS A 62 -2.83 -5.78 11.92
N SER A 63 -2.68 -5.91 10.60
CA SER A 63 -3.44 -6.86 9.80
C SER A 63 -2.55 -7.50 8.75
N PRO A 64 -2.87 -8.73 8.31
CA PRO A 64 -2.13 -9.34 7.19
C PRO A 64 -2.30 -8.54 5.90
N VAL A 65 -1.27 -8.51 5.10
CA VAL A 65 -1.22 -7.76 3.83
C VAL A 65 -0.66 -8.65 2.73
N GLU A 66 -1.24 -8.51 1.55
CA GLU A 66 -0.82 -9.28 0.37
C GLU A 66 -0.72 -8.36 -0.84
N ILE A 67 0.32 -8.54 -1.66
CA ILE A 67 0.42 -7.88 -2.96
C ILE A 67 -0.45 -8.68 -3.93
N VAL A 68 -1.48 -8.06 -4.48
CA VAL A 68 -2.42 -8.72 -5.38
C VAL A 68 -1.97 -8.60 -6.83
N SER A 69 -1.46 -7.45 -7.22
CA SER A 69 -1.00 -7.22 -8.58
C SER A 69 0.13 -6.19 -8.62
N GLY A 70 0.83 -6.14 -9.74
CA GLY A 70 1.92 -5.20 -9.93
C GLY A 70 3.21 -5.60 -9.21
N HIS A 71 3.47 -6.90 -9.05
CA HIS A 71 4.66 -7.39 -8.32
C HIS A 71 5.97 -6.83 -8.86
N LYS A 72 6.04 -6.52 -10.16
CA LYS A 72 7.23 -5.99 -10.82
C LYS A 72 7.04 -4.55 -11.29
N SER A 73 6.04 -3.86 -10.76
CA SER A 73 5.67 -2.51 -11.19
C SER A 73 5.71 -1.55 -10.02
N GLN A 74 5.84 -0.26 -10.32
CA GLN A 74 5.67 0.80 -9.32
C GLN A 74 4.19 1.00 -8.97
N HIS A 75 3.29 0.57 -9.85
CA HIS A 75 1.85 0.59 -9.62
C HIS A 75 1.44 -0.76 -9.08
N LYS A 76 1.03 -0.80 -7.82
CA LYS A 76 0.68 -2.06 -7.16
C LYS A 76 -0.72 -1.97 -6.57
N THR A 77 -1.35 -3.11 -6.43
CA THR A 77 -2.58 -3.24 -5.66
C THR A 77 -2.30 -4.18 -4.50
N ILE A 78 -2.59 -3.72 -3.30
CA ILE A 78 -2.44 -4.53 -2.09
C ILE A 78 -3.80 -4.83 -1.50
N LYS A 79 -3.89 -5.96 -0.79
CA LYS A 79 -5.06 -6.33 -0.01
C LYS A 79 -4.66 -6.34 1.45
N ILE A 80 -5.45 -5.66 2.27
CA ILE A 80 -5.27 -5.64 3.72
C ILE A 80 -6.49 -6.35 4.31
N PHE A 81 -6.23 -7.43 5.05
CA PHE A 81 -7.29 -8.27 5.59
C PHE A 81 -7.84 -7.70 6.89
N ASN A 82 -9.11 -8.00 7.18
CA ASN A 82 -9.74 -7.73 8.47
C ASN A 82 -9.74 -6.25 8.88
N ILE A 83 -9.90 -5.36 7.93
CA ILE A 83 -9.92 -3.92 8.17
C ILE A 83 -10.96 -3.26 7.26
N THR A 84 -11.56 -2.17 7.68
CA THR A 84 -12.50 -1.39 6.87
C THR A 84 -11.82 -0.20 6.23
N LYS A 85 -12.48 0.40 5.23
CA LYS A 85 -11.99 1.63 4.61
C LYS A 85 -11.81 2.74 5.64
N ASN A 86 -12.78 2.90 6.52
CA ASN A 86 -12.73 3.96 7.54
C ASN A 86 -11.55 3.76 8.48
N ASP A 87 -11.31 2.52 8.90
CA ASP A 87 -10.16 2.21 9.76
C ASP A 87 -8.85 2.57 9.06
N PHE A 88 -8.72 2.20 7.80
CA PHE A 88 -7.52 2.50 7.02
C PHE A 88 -7.30 4.00 6.89
N LEU A 89 -8.34 4.75 6.53
CA LEU A 89 -8.25 6.20 6.37
C LEU A 89 -7.89 6.90 7.69
N ASP A 90 -8.39 6.40 8.80
CA ASP A 90 -8.04 6.94 10.12
C ASP A 90 -6.58 6.69 10.48
N ILE A 91 -6.05 5.53 10.12
CA ILE A 91 -4.66 5.16 10.39
C ILE A 91 -3.68 6.04 9.62
N ILE A 92 -3.98 6.36 8.37
CA ILE A 92 -3.06 7.10 7.49
C ILE A 92 -3.22 8.61 7.55
N LYS A 93 -4.11 9.11 8.37
CA LYS A 93 -4.28 10.56 8.54
C LYS A 93 -2.98 11.23 8.97
#